data_4423b56c614519448d008eca0c9a32b9
#
_entry.id   4423b56c614519448d008eca0c9a32b9
#
_cell.length_a   1.000
_cell.length_b   1.000
_cell.length_c   1.000
_cell.angle_alpha   90.00
_cell.angle_beta   90.00
_cell.angle_gamma   90.00
#
_symmetry.space_group_name_H-M   'P 1'
#
loop_
_entity.id
_entity.type
_entity.pdbx_description
1 polymer ?
#
loop_
_entity_poly.entity_id
_entity_poly.type
_entity_poly.pdbx_seq_one_letter_code
_entity_poly.pdbx_strand_id
1 'polypeptide(L)'
;IDIDTGKILWSKKSKNPSNSQIKIFEDKFFVIDSNNSLNCYSITNGNLIWSFKTEKPFVNSFKKLSLVIKNNSVIFNNSLGDITAINIDSGSLNWQISTQNSTIYEEIMKLKNSILIENENSIYFSNNKNQFFSIDIESGALNWIQNINSYLKPTIIENLIFTISLDGYFFVIDKESGNVLRITNLFKDPKIKKKNFSPSGFVMNSKEL
;
A
#
# COMPACT_ATOMS: atom_id res chain seq x y z
N ILE A 1 -9.13 -23.31 -7.54
CA ILE A 1 -9.33 -24.60 -6.84
C ILE A 1 -10.69 -24.55 -6.19
N ASP A 2 -11.45 -25.60 -6.35
CA ASP A 2 -12.70 -25.80 -5.62
C ASP A 2 -12.39 -26.09 -4.14
N ILE A 3 -13.04 -25.36 -3.23
CA ILE A 3 -12.73 -25.42 -1.79
C ILE A 3 -13.17 -26.75 -1.16
N ASP A 4 -14.30 -27.29 -1.61
CA ASP A 4 -14.90 -28.49 -1.01
C ASP A 4 -14.20 -29.76 -1.50
N THR A 5 -13.83 -29.78 -2.76
CA THR A 5 -13.28 -30.98 -3.42
C THR A 5 -11.75 -30.94 -3.62
N GLY A 6 -11.11 -29.76 -3.47
CA GLY A 6 -9.70 -29.55 -3.76
C GLY A 6 -9.35 -29.65 -5.26
N LYS A 7 -10.33 -29.80 -6.16
CA LYS A 7 -10.08 -29.94 -7.59
C LYS A 7 -9.62 -28.64 -8.21
N ILE A 8 -8.66 -28.73 -9.13
CA ILE A 8 -8.20 -27.60 -9.92
C ILE A 8 -9.28 -27.25 -10.94
N LEU A 9 -9.91 -26.09 -10.80
CA LEU A 9 -10.89 -25.58 -11.75
C LEU A 9 -10.21 -25.07 -13.02
N TRP A 10 -9.14 -24.31 -12.84
CA TRP A 10 -8.28 -23.84 -13.93
C TRP A 10 -6.86 -23.53 -13.42
N SER A 11 -5.91 -23.47 -14.34
CA SER A 11 -4.53 -23.08 -14.07
C SER A 11 -4.02 -22.26 -15.25
N LYS A 12 -3.35 -21.15 -14.97
CA LYS A 12 -2.75 -20.28 -16.00
C LYS A 12 -1.30 -19.95 -15.62
N LYS A 13 -0.45 -19.94 -16.64
CA LYS A 13 0.92 -19.48 -16.51
C LYS A 13 0.99 -17.99 -16.80
N SER A 14 1.46 -17.20 -15.83
CA SER A 14 1.72 -15.79 -16.05
C SER A 14 3.02 -15.57 -16.83
N LYS A 15 3.06 -14.55 -17.69
CA LYS A 15 4.28 -14.15 -18.41
C LYS A 15 5.33 -13.56 -17.46
N ASN A 16 4.87 -12.75 -16.50
CA ASN A 16 5.72 -12.12 -15.50
C ASN A 16 5.28 -12.60 -14.10
N PRO A 17 6.20 -12.77 -13.15
CA PRO A 17 5.83 -13.13 -11.79
C PRO A 17 5.00 -12.02 -11.13
N SER A 18 4.04 -12.43 -10.30
CA SER A 18 3.25 -11.51 -9.48
C SER A 18 4.10 -10.89 -8.38
N ASN A 19 3.96 -9.59 -8.15
CA ASN A 19 4.68 -8.83 -7.13
C ASN A 19 3.72 -8.07 -6.18
N SER A 20 2.50 -8.52 -6.03
CA SER A 20 1.51 -7.91 -5.14
C SER A 20 0.69 -8.94 -4.38
N GLN A 21 -0.16 -8.44 -3.47
CA GLN A 21 -1.30 -9.19 -3.00
C GLN A 21 -2.29 -9.39 -4.15
N ILE A 22 -3.10 -10.45 -4.06
CA ILE A 22 -4.26 -10.63 -4.92
C ILE A 22 -5.47 -10.00 -4.24
N LYS A 23 -6.22 -9.18 -4.98
CA LYS A 23 -7.51 -8.66 -4.54
C LYS A 23 -8.62 -9.17 -5.44
N ILE A 24 -9.72 -9.52 -4.83
CA ILE A 24 -10.91 -10.05 -5.50
C ILE A 24 -12.03 -9.04 -5.34
N PHE A 25 -12.74 -8.81 -6.42
CA PHE A 25 -13.97 -8.00 -6.45
C PHE A 25 -14.92 -8.59 -7.48
N GLU A 26 -16.09 -9.03 -7.03
CA GLU A 26 -17.09 -9.71 -7.83
C GLU A 26 -16.51 -10.93 -8.58
N ASP A 27 -16.59 -10.96 -9.90
CA ASP A 27 -16.09 -12.01 -10.78
C ASP A 27 -14.64 -11.80 -11.27
N LYS A 28 -13.95 -10.79 -10.74
CA LYS A 28 -12.61 -10.37 -11.15
C LYS A 28 -11.59 -10.53 -10.03
N PHE A 29 -10.34 -10.74 -10.38
CA PHE A 29 -9.23 -10.57 -9.46
C PHE A 29 -8.12 -9.73 -10.08
N PHE A 30 -7.41 -9.03 -9.22
CA PHE A 30 -6.41 -8.05 -9.58
C PHE A 30 -5.06 -8.41 -8.98
N VAL A 31 -4.01 -8.25 -9.77
CA VAL A 31 -2.63 -8.51 -9.35
C VAL A 31 -1.68 -7.61 -10.13
N ILE A 32 -0.62 -7.15 -9.46
CA ILE A 32 0.46 -6.39 -10.10
C ILE A 32 1.62 -7.34 -10.36
N ASP A 33 2.17 -7.30 -11.56
CA ASP A 33 3.33 -8.09 -11.92
C ASP A 33 4.67 -7.34 -11.66
N SER A 34 5.78 -8.05 -11.85
CA SER A 34 7.13 -7.51 -11.64
C SER A 34 7.52 -6.38 -12.60
N ASN A 35 6.73 -6.12 -13.64
CA ASN A 35 6.91 -5.01 -14.57
C ASN A 35 6.03 -3.80 -14.24
N ASN A 36 5.47 -3.72 -13.03
CA ASN A 36 4.52 -2.68 -12.61
C ASN A 36 3.23 -2.63 -13.45
N SER A 37 2.80 -3.77 -14.01
CA SER A 37 1.53 -3.85 -14.74
C SER A 37 0.45 -4.37 -13.81
N LEU A 38 -0.64 -3.61 -13.66
CA LEU A 38 -1.86 -4.08 -13.00
C LEU A 38 -2.65 -4.92 -14.01
N ASN A 39 -2.95 -6.14 -13.65
CA ASN A 39 -3.68 -7.08 -14.48
C ASN A 39 -5.01 -7.46 -13.81
N CYS A 40 -6.08 -7.40 -14.57
CA CYS A 40 -7.42 -7.86 -14.19
C CYS A 40 -7.73 -9.18 -14.90
N TYR A 41 -8.13 -10.17 -14.15
CA TYR A 41 -8.47 -11.50 -14.66
C TYR A 41 -9.87 -11.90 -14.22
N SER A 42 -10.52 -12.73 -15.01
CA SER A 42 -11.75 -13.42 -14.61
C SER A 42 -11.47 -14.53 -13.60
N ILE A 43 -12.23 -14.58 -12.51
CA ILE A 43 -12.17 -15.67 -11.53
C ILE A 43 -12.60 -16.99 -12.15
N THR A 44 -13.58 -16.96 -13.05
CA THR A 44 -14.21 -18.16 -13.60
C THR A 44 -13.25 -19.02 -14.42
N ASN A 45 -12.36 -18.39 -15.20
CA ASN A 45 -11.51 -19.10 -16.15
C ASN A 45 -10.05 -18.62 -16.19
N GLY A 46 -9.69 -17.63 -15.37
CA GLY A 46 -8.34 -17.05 -15.31
C GLY A 46 -7.93 -16.28 -16.57
N ASN A 47 -8.85 -15.91 -17.45
CA ASN A 47 -8.53 -15.12 -18.64
C ASN A 47 -8.28 -13.67 -18.27
N LEU A 48 -7.27 -13.07 -18.94
CA LEU A 48 -6.99 -11.63 -18.82
C LEU A 48 -8.16 -10.86 -19.43
N ILE A 49 -8.73 -9.93 -18.63
CA ILE A 49 -9.79 -9.02 -19.08
C ILE A 49 -9.16 -7.75 -19.62
N TRP A 50 -8.30 -7.11 -18.81
CA TRP A 50 -7.52 -5.95 -19.20
C TRP A 50 -6.19 -5.86 -18.43
N SER A 51 -5.28 -5.07 -18.92
CA SER A 51 -3.99 -4.80 -18.30
C SER A 51 -3.63 -3.33 -18.44
N PHE A 52 -3.28 -2.70 -17.32
CA PHE A 52 -2.78 -1.34 -17.30
C PHE A 52 -1.30 -1.33 -16.94
N LYS A 53 -0.48 -0.67 -17.76
CA LYS A 53 0.98 -0.62 -17.59
C LYS A 53 1.39 0.74 -17.05
N THR A 54 2.13 0.74 -15.96
CA THR A 54 2.89 1.92 -15.52
C THR A 54 4.34 1.81 -15.97
N GLU A 55 5.16 2.78 -15.58
CA GLU A 55 6.57 2.77 -15.92
C GLU A 55 7.26 1.51 -15.36
N LYS A 56 8.07 0.88 -16.21
CA LYS A 56 8.78 -0.34 -15.85
C LYS A 56 9.93 -0.02 -14.88
N PRO A 57 10.09 -0.78 -13.78
CA PRO A 57 11.20 -0.56 -12.86
C PRO A 57 12.53 -0.96 -13.48
N PHE A 58 13.59 -0.23 -13.16
CA PHE A 58 14.96 -0.60 -13.52
C PHE A 58 15.44 -1.83 -12.73
N VAL A 59 14.98 -1.96 -11.49
CA VAL A 59 15.31 -3.07 -10.58
C VAL A 59 14.03 -3.60 -9.96
N ASN A 60 13.87 -4.91 -9.99
CA ASN A 60 12.72 -5.54 -9.36
C ASN A 60 12.86 -5.50 -7.84
N SER A 61 11.89 -4.90 -7.18
CA SER A 61 11.79 -4.90 -5.72
C SER A 61 11.24 -6.24 -5.22
N PHE A 62 11.82 -6.77 -4.14
CA PHE A 62 11.26 -7.94 -3.44
C PHE A 62 10.06 -7.58 -2.56
N LYS A 63 9.80 -6.29 -2.35
CA LYS A 63 8.65 -5.85 -1.55
C LYS A 63 7.37 -6.02 -2.36
N LYS A 64 6.39 -6.70 -1.75
CA LYS A 64 5.07 -6.82 -2.36
C LYS A 64 4.39 -5.47 -2.47
N LEU A 65 3.92 -5.17 -3.66
CA LEU A 65 3.12 -3.99 -3.95
C LEU A 65 1.73 -4.13 -3.33
N SER A 66 1.17 -3.01 -2.92
CA SER A 66 -0.15 -2.96 -2.29
C SER A 66 -1.20 -2.50 -3.28
N LEU A 67 -2.40 -3.05 -3.15
CA LEU A 67 -3.57 -2.58 -3.88
C LEU A 67 -4.82 -2.62 -2.97
N VAL A 68 -5.70 -1.66 -3.18
CA VAL A 68 -6.99 -1.53 -2.52
C VAL A 68 -8.08 -1.35 -3.58
N ILE A 69 -9.32 -1.74 -3.24
CA ILE A 69 -10.47 -1.59 -4.12
C ILE A 69 -11.52 -0.75 -3.40
N LYS A 70 -11.94 0.34 -4.03
CA LYS A 70 -12.98 1.24 -3.51
C LYS A 70 -13.62 2.05 -4.64
N ASN A 71 -14.91 2.36 -4.49
CA ASN A 71 -15.66 3.24 -5.40
C ASN A 71 -15.41 2.95 -6.89
N ASN A 72 -15.57 1.70 -7.30
CA ASN A 72 -15.32 1.23 -8.66
C ASN A 72 -13.90 1.48 -9.19
N SER A 73 -12.92 1.64 -8.29
CA SER A 73 -11.51 1.84 -8.60
C SER A 73 -10.63 0.81 -7.94
N VAL A 74 -9.61 0.34 -8.68
CA VAL A 74 -8.45 -0.36 -8.14
C VAL A 74 -7.34 0.66 -7.99
N ILE A 75 -6.88 0.86 -6.75
CA ILE A 75 -5.83 1.82 -6.44
C ILE A 75 -4.60 1.05 -5.97
N PHE A 76 -3.46 1.34 -6.54
CA PHE A 76 -2.24 0.58 -6.25
C PHE A 76 -1.01 1.48 -6.26
N ASN A 77 0.02 1.04 -5.55
CA ASN A 77 1.36 1.61 -5.68
C ASN A 77 2.21 0.78 -6.63
N ASN A 78 3.07 1.43 -7.40
CA ASN A 78 4.10 0.77 -8.17
C ASN A 78 5.45 0.79 -7.43
N SER A 79 6.47 0.13 -8.00
CA SER A 79 7.81 0.08 -7.41
C SER A 79 8.60 1.39 -7.54
N LEU A 80 8.07 2.38 -8.27
CA LEU A 80 8.67 3.71 -8.42
C LEU A 80 8.07 4.73 -7.44
N GLY A 81 7.02 4.35 -6.69
CA GLY A 81 6.38 5.21 -5.69
C GLY A 81 5.17 5.97 -6.22
N ASP A 82 4.71 5.71 -7.44
CA ASP A 82 3.46 6.28 -7.91
C ASP A 82 2.27 5.57 -7.28
N ILE A 83 1.22 6.31 -7.02
CA ILE A 83 -0.10 5.80 -6.68
C ILE A 83 -1.02 6.02 -7.88
N THR A 84 -1.66 4.97 -8.33
CA THR A 84 -2.48 4.98 -9.53
C THR A 84 -3.85 4.39 -9.24
N ALA A 85 -4.91 5.06 -9.67
CA ALA A 85 -6.29 4.58 -9.63
C ALA A 85 -6.78 4.25 -11.03
N ILE A 86 -7.34 3.05 -11.18
CA ILE A 86 -7.84 2.50 -12.45
C ILE A 86 -9.30 2.12 -12.27
N ASN A 87 -10.13 2.45 -13.24
CA ASN A 87 -11.51 1.99 -13.27
C ASN A 87 -11.57 0.46 -13.39
N ILE A 88 -12.35 -0.19 -12.53
CA ILE A 88 -12.43 -1.66 -12.43
C ILE A 88 -12.94 -2.31 -13.72
N ASP A 89 -13.89 -1.69 -14.39
CA ASP A 89 -14.57 -2.30 -15.53
C ASP A 89 -13.80 -2.09 -16.83
N SER A 90 -13.38 -0.84 -17.07
CA SER A 90 -12.74 -0.47 -18.33
C SER A 90 -11.23 -0.64 -18.34
N GLY A 91 -10.57 -0.68 -17.18
CA GLY A 91 -9.11 -0.63 -17.08
C GLY A 91 -8.51 0.73 -17.46
N SER A 92 -9.34 1.78 -17.53
CA SER A 92 -8.89 3.14 -17.86
C SER A 92 -8.34 3.86 -16.61
N LEU A 93 -7.41 4.77 -16.84
CA LEU A 93 -6.83 5.61 -15.80
C LEU A 93 -7.88 6.60 -15.28
N ASN A 94 -8.11 6.61 -13.96
CA ASN A 94 -8.86 7.65 -13.29
C ASN A 94 -7.93 8.80 -12.90
N TRP A 95 -6.89 8.49 -12.12
CA TRP A 95 -5.85 9.45 -11.74
C TRP A 95 -4.54 8.74 -11.40
N GLN A 96 -3.46 9.49 -11.43
CA GLN A 96 -2.13 9.05 -11.00
C GLN A 96 -1.38 10.19 -10.33
N ILE A 97 -0.73 9.91 -9.23
CA ILE A 97 0.15 10.85 -8.52
C ILE A 97 1.51 10.21 -8.29
N SER A 98 2.57 11.01 -8.37
CA SER A 98 3.90 10.59 -7.95
C SER A 98 4.16 11.07 -6.52
N THR A 99 4.61 10.15 -5.66
CA THR A 99 5.06 10.49 -4.31
C THR A 99 6.57 10.70 -4.22
N GLN A 100 7.25 10.63 -5.37
CA GLN A 100 8.69 10.72 -5.50
C GLN A 100 9.06 11.90 -6.40
N ASN A 101 9.68 12.93 -5.84
CA ASN A 101 10.17 14.09 -6.60
C ASN A 101 11.65 13.98 -7.02
N SER A 102 12.25 12.79 -6.92
CA SER A 102 13.68 12.58 -7.17
C SER A 102 13.93 11.70 -8.38
N THR A 103 14.79 12.18 -9.27
CA THR A 103 15.33 11.44 -10.41
C THR A 103 16.64 10.70 -10.09
N ILE A 104 17.05 10.69 -8.82
CA ILE A 104 18.32 10.09 -8.39
C ILE A 104 18.14 8.58 -8.22
N TYR A 105 18.82 7.80 -9.03
CA TYR A 105 18.75 6.33 -9.08
C TYR A 105 18.94 5.62 -7.73
N GLU A 106 19.79 6.16 -6.84
CA GLU A 106 20.03 5.59 -5.50
C GLU A 106 18.79 5.62 -4.60
N GLU A 107 17.94 6.63 -4.74
CA GLU A 107 16.71 6.74 -3.96
C GLU A 107 15.62 5.80 -4.50
N ILE A 108 15.58 5.57 -5.80
CA ILE A 108 14.65 4.63 -6.43
C ILE A 108 14.90 3.19 -5.96
N MET A 109 16.14 2.81 -5.73
CA MET A 109 16.50 1.48 -5.22
C MET A 109 16.07 1.23 -3.77
N LYS A 110 15.78 2.27 -3.00
CA LYS A 110 15.41 2.21 -1.57
C LYS A 110 13.91 2.34 -1.32
N LEU A 111 13.06 2.23 -2.35
CA LEU A 111 11.63 2.41 -2.23
C LEU A 111 11.00 1.49 -1.18
N LYS A 112 10.50 2.09 -0.12
CA LYS A 112 9.81 1.44 1.00
C LYS A 112 8.49 2.17 1.27
N ASN A 113 7.52 2.01 0.38
CA ASN A 113 6.17 2.46 0.69
C ASN A 113 5.51 1.49 1.67
N SER A 114 4.71 1.99 2.59
CA SER A 114 3.86 1.14 3.41
C SER A 114 2.77 0.49 2.57
N ILE A 115 2.03 -0.44 3.18
CA ILE A 115 0.80 -0.94 2.61
C ILE A 115 -0.22 0.21 2.56
N LEU A 116 -0.96 0.32 1.45
CA LEU A 116 -2.06 1.24 1.32
C LEU A 116 -3.22 0.79 2.22
N ILE A 117 -3.78 1.71 2.99
CA ILE A 117 -4.98 1.49 3.80
C ILE A 117 -6.05 2.45 3.32
N GLU A 118 -7.20 1.91 2.96
CA GLU A 118 -8.38 2.69 2.66
C GLU A 118 -9.27 2.81 3.89
N ASN A 119 -9.81 3.98 4.12
CA ASN A 119 -10.83 4.22 5.12
C ASN A 119 -11.73 5.37 4.64
N GLU A 120 -13.04 5.13 4.61
CA GLU A 120 -14.02 6.07 4.08
C GLU A 120 -13.67 6.54 2.66
N ASN A 121 -13.34 7.81 2.48
CA ASN A 121 -12.98 8.40 1.20
C ASN A 121 -11.48 8.73 1.07
N SER A 122 -10.65 8.17 1.92
CA SER A 122 -9.20 8.47 1.95
C SER A 122 -8.34 7.22 1.93
N ILE A 123 -7.14 7.38 1.37
CA ILE A 123 -6.06 6.39 1.41
C ILE A 123 -4.92 6.94 2.25
N TYR A 124 -4.41 6.08 3.13
CA TYR A 124 -3.32 6.39 4.04
C TYR A 124 -2.14 5.48 3.75
N PHE A 125 -0.96 6.07 3.66
CA PHE A 125 0.30 5.34 3.45
C PHE A 125 1.50 6.22 3.79
N SER A 126 2.67 5.59 3.95
CA SER A 126 3.94 6.29 4.09
C SER A 126 4.92 5.90 2.99
N ASN A 127 5.86 6.78 2.68
CA ASN A 127 6.95 6.53 1.75
C ASN A 127 8.31 6.50 2.47
N ASN A 128 9.37 6.22 1.72
CA ASN A 128 10.75 6.18 2.22
C ASN A 128 11.40 7.55 2.43
N LYS A 129 10.70 8.64 2.10
CA LYS A 129 11.16 10.03 2.32
C LYS A 129 10.68 10.61 3.65
N ASN A 130 10.33 9.74 4.60
CA ASN A 130 9.80 10.13 5.91
C ASN A 130 8.48 10.91 5.82
N GLN A 131 7.63 10.56 4.85
CA GLN A 131 6.36 11.22 4.64
C GLN A 131 5.22 10.24 4.82
N PHE A 132 4.20 10.66 5.54
CA PHE A 132 2.95 9.96 5.75
C PHE A 132 1.83 10.78 5.09
N PHE A 133 1.03 10.14 4.25
CA PHE A 133 0.05 10.79 3.38
C PHE A 133 -1.37 10.40 3.74
N SER A 134 -2.28 11.34 3.56
CA SER A 134 -3.70 11.10 3.28
C SER A 134 -4.04 11.68 1.92
N ILE A 135 -4.64 10.89 1.06
CA ILE A 135 -5.11 11.31 -0.26
C ILE A 135 -6.58 10.94 -0.44
N ASP A 136 -7.29 11.77 -1.17
CA ASP A 136 -8.68 11.52 -1.55
C ASP A 136 -8.77 10.39 -2.58
N ILE A 137 -9.67 9.44 -2.38
CA ILE A 137 -9.80 8.24 -3.23
C ILE A 137 -10.31 8.57 -4.64
N GLU A 138 -11.20 9.55 -4.76
CA GLU A 138 -11.85 9.85 -6.04
C GLU A 138 -10.97 10.67 -6.97
N SER A 139 -10.29 11.67 -6.42
CA SER A 139 -9.51 12.64 -7.18
C SER A 139 -8.00 12.39 -7.15
N GLY A 140 -7.48 11.64 -6.18
CA GLY A 140 -6.05 11.54 -5.92
C GLY A 140 -5.46 12.81 -5.27
N ALA A 141 -6.30 13.78 -4.88
CA ALA A 141 -5.84 15.02 -4.27
C ALA A 141 -5.24 14.75 -2.87
N LEU A 142 -4.20 15.51 -2.54
CA LEU A 142 -3.59 15.46 -1.22
C LEU A 142 -4.52 16.11 -0.19
N ASN A 143 -4.95 15.34 0.82
CA ASN A 143 -5.66 15.89 1.97
C ASN A 143 -4.68 16.53 2.96
N TRP A 144 -3.68 15.74 3.36
CA TRP A 144 -2.60 16.21 4.23
C TRP A 144 -1.34 15.32 4.13
N ILE A 145 -0.24 15.83 4.61
CA ILE A 145 1.05 15.16 4.71
C ILE A 145 1.69 15.42 6.07
N GLN A 146 2.32 14.41 6.66
CA GLN A 146 3.09 14.51 7.89
C GLN A 146 4.50 13.95 7.70
N ASN A 147 5.48 14.54 8.41
CA ASN A 147 6.86 14.07 8.38
C ASN A 147 7.07 12.92 9.37
N ILE A 148 6.69 11.71 8.98
CA ILE A 148 6.80 10.50 9.81
C ILE A 148 7.58 9.43 9.04
N ASN A 149 8.71 9.01 9.60
CA ASN A 149 9.54 7.96 9.05
C ASN A 149 8.97 6.57 9.41
N SER A 150 7.98 6.11 8.68
CA SER A 150 7.39 4.78 8.87
C SER A 150 7.26 4.06 7.53
N TYR A 151 7.39 2.73 7.54
CA TYR A 151 7.01 1.87 6.41
C TYR A 151 6.06 0.75 6.86
N LEU A 152 5.62 0.80 8.11
CA LEU A 152 4.68 -0.15 8.66
C LEU A 152 3.27 0.16 8.17
N LYS A 153 2.45 -0.88 8.12
CA LYS A 153 1.04 -0.75 7.86
C LYS A 153 0.40 0.06 9.00
N PRO A 154 -0.21 1.24 8.73
CA PRO A 154 -0.92 1.97 9.76
C PRO A 154 -2.20 1.22 10.19
N THR A 155 -2.67 1.48 11.39
CA THR A 155 -3.95 0.99 11.91
C THR A 155 -4.88 2.18 12.10
N ILE A 156 -6.13 2.06 11.68
CA ILE A 156 -7.16 3.10 11.81
C ILE A 156 -8.24 2.58 12.74
N ILE A 157 -8.55 3.36 13.77
CA ILE A 157 -9.65 3.10 14.70
C ILE A 157 -10.41 4.41 14.86
N GLU A 158 -11.68 4.42 14.47
CA GLU A 158 -12.53 5.61 14.47
C GLU A 158 -11.89 6.80 13.73
N ASN A 159 -11.62 7.89 14.44
CA ASN A 159 -10.98 9.09 13.87
C ASN A 159 -9.45 9.15 14.13
N LEU A 160 -8.83 8.05 14.52
CA LEU A 160 -7.42 8.00 14.88
C LEU A 160 -6.64 7.05 13.96
N ILE A 161 -5.45 7.51 13.57
CA ILE A 161 -4.47 6.70 12.86
C ILE A 161 -3.29 6.43 13.80
N PHE A 162 -2.89 5.18 13.85
CA PHE A 162 -1.77 4.71 14.65
C PHE A 162 -0.66 4.20 13.75
N THR A 163 0.56 4.64 13.99
CA THR A 163 1.75 4.16 13.27
C THR A 163 2.99 4.22 14.15
N ILE A 164 4.01 3.46 13.78
CA ILE A 164 5.31 3.46 14.47
C ILE A 164 6.38 3.88 13.48
N SER A 165 7.19 4.86 13.86
CA SER A 165 8.36 5.27 13.07
C SER A 165 9.49 4.24 13.16
N LEU A 166 10.41 4.28 12.19
CA LEU A 166 11.62 3.45 12.20
C LEU A 166 12.51 3.72 13.44
N ASP A 167 12.39 4.92 14.00
CA ASP A 167 13.10 5.33 15.21
C ASP A 167 12.44 4.86 16.49
N GLY A 168 11.32 4.14 16.40
CA GLY A 168 10.60 3.57 17.54
C GLY A 168 9.73 4.57 18.29
N TYR A 169 9.21 5.57 17.59
CA TYR A 169 8.17 6.44 18.13
C TYR A 169 6.80 5.97 17.66
N PHE A 170 5.90 5.81 18.60
CA PHE A 170 4.48 5.53 18.35
C PHE A 170 3.73 6.84 18.20
N PHE A 171 3.03 7.00 17.08
CA PHE A 171 2.26 8.18 16.74
C PHE A 171 0.77 7.90 16.79
N VAL A 172 0.02 8.85 17.36
CA VAL A 172 -1.43 8.94 17.25
C VAL A 172 -1.74 10.20 16.46
N ILE A 173 -2.45 10.06 15.36
CA ILE A 173 -2.70 11.12 14.39
C ILE A 173 -4.20 11.25 14.23
N ASP A 174 -4.72 12.47 14.22
CA ASP A 174 -6.10 12.75 13.83
C ASP A 174 -6.30 12.46 12.34
N LYS A 175 -7.27 11.63 12.01
CA LYS A 175 -7.49 11.12 10.65
C LYS A 175 -7.85 12.22 9.66
N GLU A 176 -8.65 13.19 10.07
CA GLU A 176 -9.16 14.25 9.19
C GLU A 176 -8.13 15.35 8.95
N SER A 177 -7.56 15.87 10.02
CA SER A 177 -6.62 17.01 9.94
C SER A 177 -5.17 16.60 9.70
N GLY A 178 -4.82 15.34 9.98
CA GLY A 178 -3.44 14.88 9.98
C GLY A 178 -2.62 15.36 11.19
N ASN A 179 -3.22 16.06 12.15
CA ASN A 179 -2.50 16.57 13.32
C ASN A 179 -2.01 15.42 14.22
N VAL A 180 -0.75 15.50 14.61
CA VAL A 180 -0.18 14.55 15.57
C VAL A 180 -0.68 14.90 16.97
N LEU A 181 -1.51 14.03 17.54
CA LEU A 181 -2.12 14.20 18.86
C LEU A 181 -1.20 13.69 19.98
N ARG A 182 -0.43 12.64 19.71
CA ARG A 182 0.46 12.02 20.70
C ARG A 182 1.66 11.37 20.04
N ILE A 183 2.80 11.49 20.70
CA ILE A 183 4.04 10.78 20.37
C ILE A 183 4.56 10.08 21.62
N THR A 184 4.83 8.78 21.52
CA THR A 184 5.37 7.99 22.62
C THR A 184 6.64 7.29 22.17
N ASN A 185 7.74 7.49 22.90
CA ASN A 185 8.98 6.76 22.64
C ASN A 185 8.86 5.34 23.24
N LEU A 186 8.89 4.32 22.38
CA LEU A 186 8.79 2.92 22.77
C LEU A 186 10.10 2.38 23.38
N PHE A 187 11.22 3.03 23.13
CA PHE A 187 12.55 2.61 23.59
C PHE A 187 13.08 3.51 24.72
N LYS A 188 12.21 3.92 25.63
CA LYS A 188 12.60 4.74 26.79
C LYS A 188 13.52 4.00 27.78
N ASP A 189 13.46 2.67 27.81
CA ASP A 189 14.31 1.88 28.72
C ASP A 189 15.77 1.97 28.24
N PRO A 190 16.69 2.49 29.08
CA PRO A 190 18.10 2.60 28.72
C PRO A 190 18.79 1.24 28.49
N LYS A 191 18.17 0.15 28.94
CA LYS A 191 18.64 -1.21 28.68
C LYS A 191 18.40 -1.65 27.23
N ILE A 192 17.48 -1.00 26.53
CA ILE A 192 17.16 -1.28 25.11
C ILE A 192 18.09 -0.43 24.26
N LYS A 193 19.13 -1.05 23.70
CA LYS A 193 20.02 -0.37 22.76
C LYS A 193 19.29 -0.18 21.42
N LYS A 194 18.89 1.05 21.12
CA LYS A 194 18.14 1.47 19.92
C LYS A 194 18.72 0.93 18.59
N LYS A 195 20.03 0.72 18.53
CA LYS A 195 20.74 0.19 17.34
C LYS A 195 20.37 -1.25 16.98
N ASN A 196 19.80 -2.01 17.89
CA ASN A 196 19.56 -3.45 17.73
C ASN A 196 18.08 -3.80 17.45
N PHE A 197 17.19 -2.80 17.42
CA PHE A 197 15.75 -3.02 17.25
C PHE A 197 15.20 -2.16 16.12
N SER A 198 14.45 -2.81 15.24
CA SER A 198 13.65 -2.15 14.22
C SER A 198 12.21 -2.64 14.37
N PRO A 199 11.22 -1.75 14.44
CA PRO A 199 9.83 -2.16 14.48
C PRO A 199 9.47 -2.96 13.22
N SER A 200 8.87 -4.12 13.37
CA SER A 200 8.44 -4.98 12.25
C SER A 200 6.93 -4.99 12.08
N GLY A 201 6.18 -4.51 13.04
CA GLY A 201 4.73 -4.43 13.05
C GLY A 201 4.22 -4.16 14.47
N PHE A 202 2.93 -3.93 14.59
CA PHE A 202 2.24 -3.81 15.87
C PHE A 202 0.80 -4.32 15.75
N VAL A 203 0.24 -4.73 16.87
CA VAL A 203 -1.15 -5.15 17.00
C VAL A 203 -1.78 -4.32 18.10
N MET A 204 -2.98 -3.85 17.87
CA MET A 204 -3.76 -3.09 18.86
C MET A 204 -4.89 -3.97 19.40
N ASN A 205 -5.09 -3.91 20.72
CA ASN A 205 -6.21 -4.55 21.41
C ASN A 205 -7.17 -3.45 21.89
N SER A 206 -8.47 -3.70 21.82
CA SER A 206 -9.52 -2.76 22.26
C SER A 206 -9.57 -2.52 23.78
N LYS A 207 -8.78 -3.24 24.58
CA LYS A 207 -8.80 -3.16 26.06
C LYS A 207 -7.68 -2.34 26.68
N GLU A 208 -6.66 -1.95 25.88
CA GLU A 208 -5.49 -1.22 26.38
C GLU A 208 -5.06 -0.20 25.32
N LEU A 209 -5.49 1.02 25.50
CA LEU A 209 -4.98 2.22 24.83
C LEU A 209 -4.14 3.04 25.80
#